data_e1b071e23d5fb746b4ea82e27a114c3a
#
_entry.id   e1b071e23d5fb746b4ea82e27a114c3a
#
_cell.length_a   1.000
_cell.length_b   1.000
_cell.length_c   1.000
_cell.angle_alpha   90.00
_cell.angle_beta   90.00
_cell.angle_gamma   90.00
#
_symmetry.space_group_name_H-M   'P 1'
#
loop_
_entity.id
_entity.type
_entity.pdbx_description
1 polymer ?
#
loop_
_entity_poly.entity_id
_entity_poly.type
_entity_poly.pdbx_seq_one_letter_code
_entity_poly.pdbx_strand_id
1 'polypeptide(L)'
;MPRYTAPTKDMHFILHDLLKVSESAIPGYDELEADFTSAVLEEAGKLTSEVLAPLNVTGDKEGCRLENGVVYTPAGFKDAFSKVKEGGWTGLDMPEQYGGQNMPAVLGSAVGELFSGSNMAFTMYQGLTHGAASAILAHGTEAQKDKWLPNMVSCEWTGTMNLTEPHCGTDLGLMRTKAEPQADGSYKITGQKIFISSGEHDMADNIVHLVLAKITDGPEGIKGVSLFIVPKVMVNEDGSLGEHNGATVGSIEEKMGIHGNSTCVMNYDNATGYLLGDEHKGMRAMFTMMNEARLGVGMQGLSQAEAAYQNALDYANDRLQGRAVTGVQNTDGPADPLIVHPDIRRSLMEQKSFVEGARAFILWGATMIDAAHRADDKDADGLVSLLTPVIKGFLTDVGYDMTVKAQQIYGGHGYIEEWGMSQFTRDARIAMIYEGANGVQALDLVGRKLAQDGGKHVMAFFEMVKTFIKDNAGQDEAYDKDFIEPLKAASKDLQAAGMYFMQNGMSNPNHALAGSNDFMHMFGHVCLGLMWARMGKVSSDTLAAGTDDATFYETKLATGRFYMARQLPATALHLTRIQSGSDTVMALDAANF
;
A
#
# COMPACT_ATOMS: atom_id res chain seq x y z
N MET A 1 17.65 0.87 -19.53
CA MET A 1 16.94 0.15 -18.45
C MET A 1 16.29 1.17 -17.54
N PRO A 2 15.13 0.89 -17.01
CA PRO A 2 14.47 1.78 -16.06
C PRO A 2 15.39 2.22 -14.92
N ARG A 3 15.18 3.44 -14.44
CA ARG A 3 15.89 4.03 -13.29
C ARG A 3 14.86 4.39 -12.22
N TYR A 4 15.33 4.53 -11.01
CA TYR A 4 14.54 5.04 -9.89
C TYR A 4 15.34 6.09 -9.13
N THR A 5 14.70 7.21 -8.85
CA THR A 5 15.24 8.29 -8.01
C THR A 5 14.27 8.56 -6.88
N ALA A 6 14.74 8.54 -5.66
CA ALA A 6 13.91 8.80 -4.48
C ALA A 6 13.33 10.23 -4.53
N PRO A 7 12.00 10.42 -4.41
CA PRO A 7 11.34 11.73 -4.46
C PRO A 7 11.44 12.48 -3.11
N THR A 8 12.66 12.57 -2.56
CA THR A 8 12.92 13.07 -1.19
C THR A 8 12.45 14.50 -0.99
N LYS A 9 12.57 15.37 -2.01
CA LYS A 9 12.10 16.76 -1.93
C LYS A 9 10.59 16.86 -1.75
N ASP A 10 9.83 16.02 -2.45
CA ASP A 10 8.38 15.97 -2.31
C ASP A 10 7.95 15.41 -0.94
N MET A 11 8.66 14.38 -0.46
CA MET A 11 8.46 13.83 0.88
C MET A 11 8.75 14.85 1.97
N HIS A 12 9.83 15.60 1.84
CA HIS A 12 10.17 16.68 2.77
C HIS A 12 9.05 17.73 2.83
N PHE A 13 8.56 18.21 1.69
CA PHE A 13 7.43 19.14 1.61
C PHE A 13 6.18 18.59 2.31
N ILE A 14 5.85 17.30 2.09
CA ILE A 14 4.69 16.70 2.72
C ILE A 14 4.86 16.58 4.23
N LEU A 15 6.02 16.11 4.69
CA LEU A 15 6.27 15.91 6.12
C LEU A 15 6.31 17.23 6.89
N HIS A 16 7.00 18.24 6.37
CA HIS A 16 7.31 19.45 7.13
C HIS A 16 6.41 20.64 6.78
N ASP A 17 6.11 20.89 5.51
CA ASP A 17 5.29 22.04 5.13
C ASP A 17 3.79 21.71 5.22
N LEU A 18 3.37 20.49 4.79
CA LEU A 18 1.96 20.10 4.76
C LEU A 18 1.49 19.53 6.09
N LEU A 19 2.17 18.48 6.60
CA LEU A 19 1.77 17.73 7.79
C LEU A 19 2.36 18.31 9.07
N LYS A 20 3.44 19.08 8.97
CA LYS A 20 4.14 19.74 10.08
C LYS A 20 4.48 18.76 11.20
N VAL A 21 5.09 17.63 10.82
CA VAL A 21 5.30 16.52 11.75
C VAL A 21 6.09 16.95 13.00
N SER A 22 7.14 17.77 12.87
CA SER A 22 7.94 18.24 14.01
C SER A 22 7.19 19.20 14.96
N GLU A 23 6.06 19.79 14.52
CA GLU A 23 5.21 20.66 15.34
C GLU A 23 4.08 19.87 16.04
N SER A 24 3.91 18.58 15.75
CA SER A 24 2.85 17.74 16.27
C SER A 24 3.12 17.29 17.71
N ALA A 25 2.06 17.18 18.52
CA ALA A 25 2.13 16.68 19.89
C ALA A 25 2.10 15.13 20.00
N ILE A 26 2.14 14.41 18.90
CA ILE A 26 2.19 12.94 18.90
C ILE A 26 3.54 12.51 19.49
N PRO A 27 3.59 11.58 20.46
CA PRO A 27 4.84 11.14 21.08
C PRO A 27 5.86 10.60 20.04
N GLY A 28 7.10 11.08 20.11
CA GLY A 28 8.19 10.76 19.18
C GLY A 28 8.24 11.62 17.91
N TYR A 29 7.28 12.54 17.72
CA TYR A 29 7.30 13.46 16.59
C TYR A 29 8.29 14.63 16.78
N ASP A 30 8.63 14.93 18.02
CA ASP A 30 9.72 15.86 18.38
C ASP A 30 11.10 15.41 17.90
N GLU A 31 11.27 14.12 17.59
CA GLU A 31 12.50 13.58 16.97
C GLU A 31 12.52 13.76 15.44
N LEU A 32 11.36 14.04 14.80
CA LEU A 32 11.23 14.17 13.35
C LEU A 32 11.59 15.57 12.85
N GLU A 33 12.73 16.09 13.25
CA GLU A 33 13.22 17.34 12.71
C GLU A 33 13.60 17.23 11.22
N ALA A 34 13.53 18.36 10.50
CA ALA A 34 13.71 18.40 9.04
C ALA A 34 15.06 17.85 8.59
N ASP A 35 16.14 18.18 9.31
CA ASP A 35 17.49 17.71 9.00
C ASP A 35 17.62 16.19 9.22
N PHE A 36 17.03 15.68 10.31
CA PHE A 36 17.05 14.24 10.62
C PHE A 36 16.27 13.43 9.59
N THR A 37 15.02 13.82 9.31
CA THR A 37 14.20 13.11 8.32
C THR A 37 14.80 13.16 6.93
N SER A 38 15.40 14.30 6.54
CA SER A 38 16.11 14.43 5.26
C SER A 38 17.29 13.47 5.18
N ALA A 39 18.10 13.36 6.24
CA ALA A 39 19.23 12.44 6.28
C ALA A 39 18.79 10.98 6.15
N VAL A 40 17.72 10.57 6.86
CA VAL A 40 17.15 9.22 6.75
C VAL A 40 16.65 8.93 5.34
N LEU A 41 15.88 9.86 4.73
CA LEU A 41 15.36 9.70 3.37
C LEU A 41 16.46 9.70 2.30
N GLU A 42 17.54 10.47 2.49
CA GLU A 42 18.69 10.45 1.58
C GLU A 42 19.45 9.13 1.64
N GLU A 43 19.71 8.58 2.84
CA GLU A 43 20.36 7.27 2.97
C GLU A 43 19.49 6.13 2.44
N ALA A 44 18.17 6.14 2.73
CA ALA A 44 17.22 5.21 2.11
C ALA A 44 17.21 5.37 0.58
N GLY A 45 17.26 6.62 0.09
CA GLY A 45 17.31 6.95 -1.33
C GLY A 45 18.56 6.41 -2.02
N LYS A 46 19.72 6.48 -1.39
CA LYS A 46 20.96 5.88 -1.92
C LYS A 46 20.86 4.36 -1.98
N LEU A 47 20.45 3.71 -0.89
CA LEU A 47 20.28 2.26 -0.85
C LEU A 47 19.29 1.77 -1.94
N THR A 48 18.16 2.45 -2.08
CA THR A 48 17.14 2.06 -3.04
C THR A 48 17.57 2.29 -4.48
N SER A 49 18.22 3.42 -4.80
CA SER A 49 18.66 3.75 -6.16
C SER A 49 19.88 2.94 -6.61
N GLU A 50 20.85 2.71 -5.70
CA GLU A 50 22.14 2.12 -6.05
C GLU A 50 22.18 0.60 -5.87
N VAL A 51 21.36 0.04 -4.96
CA VAL A 51 21.38 -1.38 -4.62
C VAL A 51 20.10 -2.08 -5.09
N LEU A 52 18.91 -1.57 -4.74
CA LEU A 52 17.66 -2.29 -5.00
C LEU A 52 17.14 -2.11 -6.43
N ALA A 53 17.15 -0.89 -6.97
CA ALA A 53 16.64 -0.61 -8.30
C ALA A 53 17.38 -1.37 -9.42
N PRO A 54 18.73 -1.51 -9.39
CA PRO A 54 19.43 -2.33 -10.39
C PRO A 54 19.00 -3.80 -10.40
N LEU A 55 18.57 -4.34 -9.24
CA LEU A 55 18.12 -5.71 -9.10
C LEU A 55 16.66 -5.93 -9.53
N ASN A 56 15.88 -4.86 -9.75
CA ASN A 56 14.47 -4.97 -10.10
C ASN A 56 14.29 -5.71 -11.45
N VAL A 57 14.96 -5.24 -12.49
CA VAL A 57 14.85 -5.83 -13.86
C VAL A 57 15.55 -7.19 -13.93
N THR A 58 16.72 -7.33 -13.30
CA THR A 58 17.47 -8.60 -13.33
C THR A 58 16.75 -9.68 -12.53
N GLY A 59 16.19 -9.32 -11.37
CA GLY A 59 15.41 -10.20 -10.53
C GLY A 59 14.09 -10.65 -11.18
N ASP A 60 13.41 -9.76 -11.93
CA ASP A 60 12.21 -10.13 -12.70
C ASP A 60 12.53 -11.13 -13.81
N LYS A 61 13.65 -10.95 -14.52
CA LYS A 61 14.07 -11.85 -15.60
C LYS A 61 14.52 -13.21 -15.11
N GLU A 62 15.25 -13.27 -14.00
CA GLU A 62 15.74 -14.52 -13.42
C GLU A 62 14.63 -15.28 -12.70
N GLY A 63 13.86 -14.56 -11.87
CA GLY A 63 12.83 -15.14 -11.00
C GLY A 63 13.40 -16.03 -9.89
N CYS A 64 12.51 -16.52 -9.03
CA CYS A 64 12.84 -17.53 -8.02
C CYS A 64 12.81 -18.94 -8.62
N ARG A 65 13.63 -19.85 -8.09
CA ARG A 65 13.64 -21.27 -8.49
C ARG A 65 13.57 -22.19 -7.28
N LEU A 66 12.79 -23.24 -7.37
CA LEU A 66 12.68 -24.27 -6.34
C LEU A 66 13.57 -25.46 -6.69
N GLU A 67 14.53 -25.79 -5.83
CA GLU A 67 15.43 -26.93 -5.99
C GLU A 67 15.59 -27.65 -4.64
N ASN A 68 15.33 -28.96 -4.60
CA ASN A 68 15.50 -29.79 -3.41
C ASN A 68 14.82 -29.26 -2.13
N GLY A 69 13.64 -28.66 -2.28
CA GLY A 69 12.86 -28.14 -1.15
C GLY A 69 13.31 -26.77 -0.63
N VAL A 70 14.23 -26.10 -1.32
CA VAL A 70 14.68 -24.74 -1.03
C VAL A 70 14.37 -23.84 -2.22
N VAL A 71 13.84 -22.65 -1.94
CA VAL A 71 13.67 -21.63 -2.98
C VAL A 71 14.88 -20.71 -2.98
N TYR A 72 15.54 -20.67 -4.13
CA TYR A 72 16.65 -19.74 -4.38
C TYR A 72 16.13 -18.45 -4.98
N THR A 73 16.50 -17.35 -4.35
CA THR A 73 16.18 -16.00 -4.82
C THR A 73 17.11 -15.56 -5.95
N PRO A 74 16.73 -14.53 -6.75
CA PRO A 74 17.58 -14.04 -7.84
C PRO A 74 18.96 -13.59 -7.36
N ALA A 75 19.93 -13.63 -8.27
CA ALA A 75 21.30 -13.21 -8.01
C ALA A 75 21.34 -11.75 -7.46
N GLY A 76 22.12 -11.53 -6.42
CA GLY A 76 22.28 -10.22 -5.74
C GLY A 76 21.24 -9.94 -4.65
N PHE A 77 20.13 -10.69 -4.57
CA PHE A 77 19.11 -10.47 -3.53
C PHE A 77 19.64 -10.73 -2.12
N LYS A 78 20.47 -11.77 -1.92
CA LYS A 78 21.08 -12.05 -0.61
C LYS A 78 21.99 -10.91 -0.14
N ASP A 79 22.83 -10.39 -1.02
CA ASP A 79 23.75 -9.29 -0.69
C ASP A 79 22.97 -8.00 -0.39
N ALA A 80 21.91 -7.73 -1.17
CA ALA A 80 21.03 -6.61 -0.93
C ALA A 80 20.29 -6.75 0.41
N PHE A 81 19.81 -7.96 0.73
CA PHE A 81 19.12 -8.25 1.99
C PHE A 81 20.06 -8.07 3.19
N SER A 82 21.32 -8.48 3.10
CA SER A 82 22.33 -8.22 4.14
C SER A 82 22.53 -6.73 4.39
N LYS A 83 22.63 -5.92 3.33
CA LYS A 83 22.76 -4.45 3.46
C LYS A 83 21.54 -3.81 4.13
N VAL A 84 20.34 -4.30 3.83
CA VAL A 84 19.11 -3.80 4.46
C VAL A 84 19.07 -4.18 5.93
N LYS A 85 19.48 -5.41 6.30
CA LYS A 85 19.63 -5.83 7.71
C LYS A 85 20.64 -4.96 8.45
N GLU A 86 21.83 -4.80 7.88
CA GLU A 86 22.93 -3.99 8.47
C GLU A 86 22.49 -2.55 8.72
N GLY A 87 21.64 -1.98 7.86
CA GLY A 87 21.06 -0.64 8.03
C GLY A 87 19.90 -0.56 9.01
N GLY A 88 19.39 -1.68 9.54
CA GLY A 88 18.27 -1.71 10.50
C GLY A 88 16.91 -1.25 9.94
N TRP A 89 16.76 -1.24 8.61
CA TRP A 89 15.59 -0.65 7.94
C TRP A 89 14.26 -1.33 8.26
N THR A 90 14.27 -2.64 8.54
CA THR A 90 13.06 -3.41 8.88
C THR A 90 12.54 -3.08 10.29
N GLY A 91 13.43 -2.71 11.20
CA GLY A 91 13.10 -2.37 12.58
C GLY A 91 12.90 -0.87 12.84
N LEU A 92 12.76 -0.04 11.81
CA LEU A 92 12.72 1.42 11.93
C LEU A 92 11.64 1.91 12.92
N ASP A 93 10.44 1.36 12.86
CA ASP A 93 9.29 1.71 13.70
C ASP A 93 8.97 0.66 14.78
N MET A 94 9.80 -0.40 14.91
CA MET A 94 9.68 -1.42 15.94
C MET A 94 10.27 -0.96 17.28
N PRO A 95 9.76 -1.50 18.43
CA PRO A 95 10.24 -1.09 19.74
C PRO A 95 11.73 -1.38 19.99
N GLU A 96 12.42 -0.46 20.67
CA GLU A 96 13.83 -0.56 21.04
C GLU A 96 14.17 -1.82 21.86
N GLN A 97 13.26 -2.23 22.75
CA GLN A 97 13.45 -3.44 23.60
C GLN A 97 13.65 -4.72 22.79
N TYR A 98 13.24 -4.75 21.52
CA TYR A 98 13.42 -5.87 20.60
C TYR A 98 14.44 -5.55 19.49
N GLY A 99 15.21 -4.47 19.62
CA GLY A 99 16.25 -4.05 18.69
C GLY A 99 15.77 -3.14 17.56
N GLY A 100 14.56 -2.60 17.64
CA GLY A 100 14.04 -1.58 16.73
C GLY A 100 14.53 -0.17 17.07
N GLN A 101 14.10 0.81 16.30
CA GLN A 101 14.47 2.23 16.46
C GLN A 101 13.31 3.09 16.98
N ASN A 102 12.13 2.49 17.15
CA ASN A 102 10.91 3.14 17.66
C ASN A 102 10.50 4.44 16.95
N MET A 103 10.88 4.59 15.68
CA MET A 103 10.50 5.76 14.88
C MET A 103 8.99 5.76 14.59
N PRO A 104 8.37 6.95 14.40
CA PRO A 104 6.98 7.03 13.98
C PRO A 104 6.70 6.35 12.64
N ALA A 105 5.50 5.74 12.50
CA ALA A 105 5.06 5.03 11.30
C ALA A 105 5.02 5.94 10.05
N VAL A 106 4.87 7.26 10.22
CA VAL A 106 4.93 8.21 9.11
C VAL A 106 6.30 8.21 8.43
N LEU A 107 7.41 8.11 9.19
CA LEU A 107 8.75 8.00 8.63
C LEU A 107 8.98 6.61 8.02
N GLY A 108 8.52 5.54 8.70
CA GLY A 108 8.53 4.17 8.15
C GLY A 108 7.79 4.07 6.82
N SER A 109 6.63 4.74 6.70
CA SER A 109 5.86 4.79 5.46
C SER A 109 6.59 5.53 4.34
N ALA A 110 7.24 6.66 4.64
CA ALA A 110 8.03 7.38 3.65
C ALA A 110 9.21 6.53 3.11
N VAL A 111 9.94 5.86 4.01
CA VAL A 111 11.00 4.91 3.62
C VAL A 111 10.43 3.73 2.83
N GLY A 112 9.29 3.17 3.27
CA GLY A 112 8.60 2.06 2.60
C GLY A 112 8.23 2.36 1.14
N GLU A 113 7.83 3.62 0.83
CA GLU A 113 7.59 4.04 -0.55
C GLU A 113 8.85 3.94 -1.40
N LEU A 114 10.01 4.39 -0.89
CA LEU A 114 11.28 4.33 -1.62
C LEU A 114 11.68 2.89 -1.93
N PHE A 115 11.55 2.00 -0.96
CA PHE A 115 11.84 0.58 -1.11
C PHE A 115 10.93 -0.06 -2.16
N SER A 116 9.62 0.13 -2.03
CA SER A 116 8.62 -0.45 -2.95
C SER A 116 8.76 0.10 -4.38
N GLY A 117 9.09 1.38 -4.54
CA GLY A 117 9.31 2.01 -5.86
C GLY A 117 10.56 1.52 -6.56
N SER A 118 11.59 1.17 -5.79
CA SER A 118 12.85 0.67 -6.35
C SER A 118 12.79 -0.81 -6.74
N ASN A 119 12.20 -1.66 -5.90
CA ASN A 119 12.06 -3.10 -6.16
C ASN A 119 10.94 -3.72 -5.32
N MET A 120 9.73 -3.69 -5.84
CA MET A 120 8.55 -4.18 -5.13
C MET A 120 8.66 -5.65 -4.73
N ALA A 121 9.16 -6.52 -5.62
CA ALA A 121 9.30 -7.96 -5.36
C ALA A 121 10.22 -8.24 -4.16
N PHE A 122 11.34 -7.53 -4.08
CA PHE A 122 12.30 -7.62 -2.98
C PHE A 122 11.70 -7.11 -1.67
N THR A 123 11.04 -5.96 -1.69
CA THR A 123 10.50 -5.31 -0.49
C THR A 123 9.43 -6.14 0.21
N MET A 124 8.75 -7.04 -0.49
CA MET A 124 7.74 -7.91 0.10
C MET A 124 8.31 -8.85 1.17
N TYR A 125 9.58 -9.29 1.09
CA TYR A 125 10.21 -10.10 2.13
C TYR A 125 10.24 -9.39 3.48
N GLN A 126 10.56 -8.11 3.47
CA GLN A 126 10.63 -7.27 4.67
C GLN A 126 9.24 -6.86 5.15
N GLY A 127 8.36 -6.43 4.23
CA GLY A 127 7.01 -5.99 4.59
C GLY A 127 6.18 -7.09 5.24
N LEU A 128 6.29 -8.33 4.79
CA LEU A 128 5.61 -9.47 5.43
C LEU A 128 6.24 -9.81 6.78
N THR A 129 7.57 -9.67 6.92
CA THR A 129 8.27 -9.85 8.20
C THR A 129 7.82 -8.80 9.21
N HIS A 130 7.77 -7.54 8.83
CA HIS A 130 7.29 -6.45 9.65
C HIS A 130 5.85 -6.69 10.13
N GLY A 131 4.93 -7.02 9.20
CA GLY A 131 3.54 -7.29 9.58
C GLY A 131 3.39 -8.50 10.49
N ALA A 132 4.19 -9.56 10.32
CA ALA A 132 4.19 -10.71 11.23
C ALA A 132 4.73 -10.34 12.62
N ALA A 133 5.79 -9.53 12.69
CA ALA A 133 6.33 -9.01 13.94
C ALA A 133 5.31 -8.13 14.67
N SER A 134 4.62 -7.23 13.95
CA SER A 134 3.53 -6.40 14.52
C SER A 134 2.40 -7.22 15.09
N ALA A 135 1.99 -8.32 14.43
CA ALA A 135 0.95 -9.20 14.97
C ALA A 135 1.41 -9.92 16.27
N ILE A 136 2.67 -10.35 16.32
CA ILE A 136 3.25 -10.97 17.54
C ILE A 136 3.38 -9.90 18.64
N LEU A 137 3.81 -8.69 18.33
CA LEU A 137 3.92 -7.58 19.27
C LEU A 137 2.55 -7.24 19.89
N ALA A 138 1.48 -7.21 19.09
CA ALA A 138 0.15 -6.85 19.55
C ALA A 138 -0.58 -7.96 20.32
N HIS A 139 -0.34 -9.23 20.00
CA HIS A 139 -1.15 -10.36 20.46
C HIS A 139 -0.36 -11.46 21.16
N GLY A 140 0.97 -11.45 21.10
CA GLY A 140 1.83 -12.43 21.74
C GLY A 140 1.92 -12.24 23.25
N THR A 141 2.16 -13.35 23.95
CA THR A 141 2.61 -13.29 25.35
C THR A 141 4.02 -12.72 25.41
N GLU A 142 4.44 -12.19 26.57
CA GLU A 142 5.81 -11.67 26.73
C GLU A 142 6.87 -12.71 26.32
N ALA A 143 6.68 -13.97 26.74
CA ALA A 143 7.58 -15.07 26.34
C ALA A 143 7.62 -15.30 24.82
N GLN A 144 6.51 -15.11 24.11
CA GLN A 144 6.48 -15.18 22.65
C GLN A 144 7.18 -13.97 22.03
N LYS A 145 6.95 -12.77 22.54
CA LYS A 145 7.63 -11.55 22.06
C LYS A 145 9.14 -11.68 22.24
N ASP A 146 9.61 -12.03 23.42
CA ASP A 146 11.04 -12.21 23.72
C ASP A 146 11.71 -13.28 22.84
N LYS A 147 10.97 -14.34 22.50
CA LYS A 147 11.50 -15.44 21.68
C LYS A 147 11.60 -15.09 20.20
N TRP A 148 10.61 -14.38 19.64
CA TRP A 148 10.48 -14.22 18.18
C TRP A 148 10.91 -12.85 17.69
N LEU A 149 10.56 -11.76 18.42
CA LEU A 149 10.71 -10.40 17.90
C LEU A 149 12.18 -9.98 17.67
N PRO A 150 13.15 -10.26 18.54
CA PRO A 150 14.52 -9.79 18.31
C PRO A 150 15.09 -10.20 16.95
N ASN A 151 14.91 -11.48 16.58
CA ASN A 151 15.41 -11.98 15.30
C ASN A 151 14.53 -11.55 14.10
N MET A 152 13.25 -11.26 14.30
CA MET A 152 12.37 -10.75 13.24
C MET A 152 12.60 -9.25 12.99
N VAL A 153 12.81 -8.47 14.03
CA VAL A 153 13.11 -7.03 13.93
C VAL A 153 14.45 -6.80 13.25
N SER A 154 15.46 -7.61 13.56
CA SER A 154 16.76 -7.59 12.87
C SER A 154 16.75 -8.24 11.48
N CYS A 155 15.63 -8.88 11.08
CA CYS A 155 15.54 -9.66 9.83
C CYS A 155 16.52 -10.85 9.75
N GLU A 156 17.06 -11.35 10.87
CA GLU A 156 17.74 -12.65 10.89
C GLU A 156 16.75 -13.78 10.60
N TRP A 157 15.52 -13.63 11.06
CA TRP A 157 14.38 -14.47 10.69
C TRP A 157 13.33 -13.61 9.97
N THR A 158 12.74 -14.17 8.93
CA THR A 158 11.65 -13.50 8.22
C THR A 158 10.29 -14.00 8.69
N GLY A 159 9.23 -13.29 8.32
CA GLY A 159 7.87 -13.63 8.66
C GLY A 159 6.96 -13.73 7.44
N THR A 160 5.89 -14.52 7.54
CA THR A 160 4.89 -14.69 6.48
C THR A 160 3.48 -14.77 7.01
N MET A 161 2.51 -14.54 6.14
CA MET A 161 1.08 -14.62 6.42
C MET A 161 0.45 -15.75 5.61
N ASN A 162 -0.11 -16.76 6.29
CA ASN A 162 -0.61 -18.00 5.68
C ASN A 162 -2.13 -18.16 5.91
N LEU A 163 -2.94 -17.64 4.98
CA LEU A 163 -4.40 -17.65 5.07
C LEU A 163 -5.02 -18.59 4.04
N THR A 164 -4.76 -18.30 2.77
CA THR A 164 -5.46 -18.83 1.59
C THR A 164 -5.19 -20.33 1.41
N GLU A 165 -6.24 -21.07 1.08
CA GLU A 165 -6.16 -22.48 0.69
C GLU A 165 -6.73 -22.65 -0.74
N PRO A 166 -6.46 -23.79 -1.44
CA PRO A 166 -6.89 -23.97 -2.82
C PRO A 166 -8.39 -23.76 -3.09
N HIS A 167 -9.23 -23.88 -2.09
CA HIS A 167 -10.69 -23.76 -2.19
C HIS A 167 -11.25 -22.54 -1.45
N CYS A 168 -10.44 -21.76 -0.76
CA CYS A 168 -10.89 -20.55 -0.05
C CYS A 168 -9.80 -19.48 0.04
N GLY A 169 -10.17 -18.25 -0.31
CA GLY A 169 -9.30 -17.07 -0.17
C GLY A 169 -10.07 -15.91 0.45
N THR A 170 -11.20 -15.51 -0.13
CA THR A 170 -12.05 -14.45 0.43
C THR A 170 -12.92 -14.97 1.58
N ASP A 171 -13.52 -16.16 1.45
CA ASP A 171 -14.28 -16.81 2.53
C ASP A 171 -13.39 -17.80 3.30
N LEU A 172 -12.68 -17.29 4.30
CA LEU A 172 -11.81 -18.07 5.16
C LEU A 172 -12.56 -19.02 6.12
N GLY A 173 -13.88 -18.88 6.23
CA GLY A 173 -14.72 -19.83 6.97
C GLY A 173 -14.70 -21.26 6.41
N LEU A 174 -14.32 -21.39 5.13
CA LEU A 174 -14.22 -22.68 4.43
C LEU A 174 -12.90 -23.41 4.63
N MET A 175 -11.89 -22.80 5.30
CA MET A 175 -10.57 -23.40 5.46
C MET A 175 -10.61 -24.76 6.14
N ARG A 176 -9.65 -25.63 5.75
CA ARG A 176 -9.53 -27.02 6.20
C ARG A 176 -8.28 -27.30 7.00
N THR A 177 -7.27 -26.42 7.00
CA THR A 177 -6.08 -26.57 7.83
C THR A 177 -6.49 -26.72 9.29
N LYS A 178 -5.95 -27.75 9.95
CA LYS A 178 -6.30 -28.15 11.33
C LYS A 178 -5.15 -27.85 12.27
N ALA A 179 -5.51 -27.58 13.53
CA ALA A 179 -4.61 -27.46 14.67
C ALA A 179 -5.07 -28.44 15.76
N GLU A 180 -4.27 -29.47 16.05
CA GLU A 180 -4.55 -30.49 17.07
C GLU A 180 -3.82 -30.15 18.37
N PRO A 181 -4.52 -29.89 19.49
CA PRO A 181 -3.90 -29.56 20.78
C PRO A 181 -2.97 -30.67 21.25
N GLN A 182 -1.83 -30.30 21.86
CA GLN A 182 -0.88 -31.22 22.46
C GLN A 182 -0.80 -31.02 23.98
N ALA A 183 -0.31 -32.03 24.70
CA ALA A 183 -0.24 -32.01 26.18
C ALA A 183 0.70 -30.93 26.75
N ASP A 184 1.66 -30.46 25.95
CA ASP A 184 2.62 -29.39 26.28
C ASP A 184 2.11 -27.98 25.99
N GLY A 185 0.87 -27.84 25.51
CA GLY A 185 0.28 -26.57 25.14
C GLY A 185 0.60 -26.09 23.71
N SER A 186 1.40 -26.86 22.97
CA SER A 186 1.59 -26.64 21.53
C SER A 186 0.44 -27.24 20.72
N TYR A 187 0.47 -27.05 19.40
CA TYR A 187 -0.50 -27.60 18.45
C TYR A 187 0.24 -28.29 17.30
N LYS A 188 -0.35 -29.35 16.75
CA LYS A 188 0.08 -29.94 15.47
C LYS A 188 -0.74 -29.38 14.34
N ILE A 189 -0.09 -28.65 13.44
CA ILE A 189 -0.70 -28.01 12.28
C ILE A 189 -0.60 -28.95 11.08
N THR A 190 -1.74 -29.24 10.45
CA THR A 190 -1.81 -30.09 9.24
C THR A 190 -2.71 -29.47 8.20
N GLY A 191 -2.21 -29.27 6.98
CA GLY A 191 -2.95 -28.70 5.86
C GLY A 191 -2.06 -28.10 4.81
N GLN A 192 -2.67 -27.40 3.87
CA GLN A 192 -1.97 -26.75 2.75
C GLN A 192 -2.43 -25.31 2.61
N LYS A 193 -1.48 -24.42 2.41
CA LYS A 193 -1.69 -23.01 2.09
C LYS A 193 -1.14 -22.68 0.72
N ILE A 194 -1.82 -21.81 -0.04
CA ILE A 194 -1.39 -21.39 -1.37
C ILE A 194 -1.20 -19.88 -1.45
N PHE A 195 -0.47 -19.44 -2.46
CA PHE A 195 -0.16 -18.03 -2.70
C PHE A 195 0.59 -17.35 -1.53
N ILE A 196 1.45 -18.13 -0.85
CA ILE A 196 2.20 -17.60 0.28
C ILE A 196 3.44 -16.88 -0.22
N SER A 197 3.37 -15.56 -0.21
CA SER A 197 4.51 -14.71 -0.55
C SER A 197 5.62 -14.90 0.47
N SER A 198 6.86 -15.03 0.00
CA SER A 198 8.05 -15.26 0.82
C SER A 198 7.97 -16.54 1.69
N GLY A 199 7.12 -17.51 1.31
CA GLY A 199 6.88 -18.72 2.09
C GLY A 199 8.11 -19.61 2.27
N GLU A 200 9.02 -19.61 1.31
CA GLU A 200 10.34 -20.24 1.38
C GLU A 200 11.34 -19.40 0.59
N HIS A 201 12.54 -19.21 1.13
CA HIS A 201 13.63 -18.51 0.47
C HIS A 201 14.97 -18.78 1.19
N ASP A 202 16.07 -18.38 0.55
CA ASP A 202 17.44 -18.65 0.99
C ASP A 202 18.17 -17.43 1.58
N MET A 203 17.41 -16.38 2.02
CA MET A 203 18.01 -15.12 2.52
C MET A 203 18.04 -15.01 4.06
N ALA A 204 17.32 -15.88 4.77
CA ALA A 204 17.25 -15.87 6.23
C ALA A 204 17.41 -17.28 6.79
N ASP A 205 17.89 -17.37 8.03
CA ASP A 205 18.17 -18.66 8.69
C ASP A 205 16.87 -19.36 9.12
N ASN A 206 15.80 -18.63 9.36
CA ASN A 206 14.49 -19.16 9.73
C ASN A 206 13.36 -18.31 9.14
N ILE A 207 12.19 -18.92 8.99
CA ILE A 207 10.96 -18.26 8.57
C ILE A 207 9.88 -18.55 9.60
N VAL A 208 9.27 -17.50 10.14
CA VAL A 208 8.18 -17.56 11.11
C VAL A 208 6.84 -17.39 10.39
N HIS A 209 6.13 -18.50 10.16
CA HIS A 209 4.84 -18.49 9.50
C HIS A 209 3.73 -18.16 10.50
N LEU A 210 2.93 -17.13 10.24
CA LEU A 210 1.67 -16.91 10.93
C LEU A 210 0.55 -17.64 10.17
N VAL A 211 0.07 -18.75 10.74
CA VAL A 211 -0.82 -19.70 10.06
C VAL A 211 -2.21 -19.67 10.67
N LEU A 212 -3.24 -19.37 9.85
CA LEU A 212 -4.63 -19.56 10.24
C LEU A 212 -5.00 -21.04 10.12
N ALA A 213 -5.55 -21.60 11.21
CA ALA A 213 -6.05 -22.97 11.25
C ALA A 213 -7.27 -23.09 12.19
N LYS A 214 -8.04 -24.16 12.02
CA LYS A 214 -9.15 -24.52 12.92
C LYS A 214 -8.67 -25.51 13.97
N ILE A 215 -8.87 -25.18 15.24
CA ILE A 215 -8.67 -26.14 16.34
C ILE A 215 -9.68 -27.27 16.17
N THR A 216 -9.22 -28.53 16.33
CA THR A 216 -10.11 -29.71 16.27
C THR A 216 -11.17 -29.61 17.36
N ASP A 217 -12.41 -30.03 17.01
CA ASP A 217 -13.58 -29.95 17.89
C ASP A 217 -14.03 -28.51 18.26
N GLY A 218 -13.45 -27.47 17.60
CA GLY A 218 -13.85 -26.08 17.76
C GLY A 218 -15.09 -25.70 16.96
N PRO A 219 -15.55 -24.42 17.05
CA PRO A 219 -16.70 -23.91 16.30
C PRO A 219 -16.52 -24.02 14.80
N GLU A 220 -17.63 -24.20 14.07
CA GLU A 220 -17.63 -24.21 12.62
C GLU A 220 -17.47 -22.81 12.00
N GLY A 221 -17.08 -22.77 10.72
CA GLY A 221 -16.98 -21.56 9.93
C GLY A 221 -15.85 -20.63 10.41
N ILE A 222 -16.01 -19.33 10.19
CA ILE A 222 -15.00 -18.30 10.52
C ILE A 222 -14.77 -18.18 12.03
N LYS A 223 -15.74 -18.54 12.86
CA LYS A 223 -15.68 -18.47 14.32
C LYS A 223 -14.77 -19.55 14.93
N GLY A 224 -14.38 -20.57 14.18
CA GLY A 224 -13.46 -21.63 14.64
C GLY A 224 -12.00 -21.34 14.32
N VAL A 225 -11.70 -20.23 13.64
CA VAL A 225 -10.36 -19.92 13.14
C VAL A 225 -9.50 -19.32 14.26
N SER A 226 -8.31 -19.87 14.43
CA SER A 226 -7.26 -19.41 15.35
C SER A 226 -5.97 -19.11 14.58
N LEU A 227 -5.06 -18.34 15.17
CA LEU A 227 -3.78 -17.97 14.58
C LEU A 227 -2.63 -18.65 15.32
N PHE A 228 -1.66 -19.16 14.58
CA PHE A 228 -0.53 -19.91 15.12
C PHE A 228 0.80 -19.39 14.60
N ILE A 229 1.79 -19.29 15.48
CA ILE A 229 3.19 -19.10 15.12
C ILE A 229 3.76 -20.48 14.79
N VAL A 230 4.19 -20.70 13.56
CA VAL A 230 4.76 -21.96 13.06
C VAL A 230 6.12 -21.66 12.43
N PRO A 231 7.23 -21.88 13.16
CA PRO A 231 8.55 -21.66 12.60
C PRO A 231 8.90 -22.74 11.56
N LYS A 232 9.66 -22.40 10.52
CA LYS A 232 10.21 -23.36 9.56
C LYS A 232 11.19 -24.31 10.24
N VAL A 233 12.04 -23.77 11.12
CA VAL A 233 13.01 -24.50 11.93
C VAL A 233 12.69 -24.28 13.39
N MET A 234 12.65 -25.34 14.18
CA MET A 234 12.39 -25.27 15.62
C MET A 234 13.47 -24.46 16.32
N VAL A 235 13.06 -23.70 17.34
CA VAL A 235 13.97 -22.89 18.15
C VAL A 235 14.07 -23.52 19.54
N ASN A 236 15.28 -23.90 19.94
CA ASN A 236 15.60 -24.49 21.21
C ASN A 236 15.43 -23.48 22.37
N GLU A 237 15.50 -23.94 23.62
CA GLU A 237 15.39 -23.06 24.79
C GLU A 237 16.54 -22.04 24.91
N ASP A 238 17.72 -22.36 24.38
CA ASP A 238 18.88 -21.46 24.31
C ASP A 238 18.88 -20.50 23.13
N GLY A 239 17.80 -20.52 22.32
CA GLY A 239 17.65 -19.67 21.12
C GLY A 239 18.33 -20.22 19.87
N SER A 240 19.07 -21.32 19.94
CA SER A 240 19.69 -21.95 18.77
C SER A 240 18.64 -22.63 17.87
N LEU A 241 18.95 -22.76 16.57
CA LEU A 241 18.10 -23.47 15.61
C LEU A 241 18.22 -25.00 15.81
N GLY A 242 17.08 -25.66 15.85
CA GLY A 242 16.93 -27.09 16.01
C GLY A 242 16.61 -27.80 14.70
N GLU A 243 15.70 -28.77 14.75
CA GLU A 243 15.27 -29.56 13.60
C GLU A 243 14.23 -28.81 12.74
N HIS A 244 14.08 -29.23 11.49
CA HIS A 244 13.04 -28.74 10.59
C HIS A 244 11.64 -29.12 11.10
N ASN A 245 10.67 -28.19 11.03
CA ASN A 245 9.39 -28.30 11.73
C ASN A 245 8.23 -28.89 10.89
N GLY A 246 8.48 -29.57 9.79
CA GLY A 246 7.38 -30.12 8.98
C GLY A 246 6.58 -29.08 8.17
N ALA A 247 7.03 -27.83 8.12
CA ALA A 247 6.56 -26.82 7.20
C ALA A 247 7.43 -26.85 5.93
N THR A 248 6.88 -27.25 4.78
CA THR A 248 7.64 -27.47 3.55
C THR A 248 7.00 -26.77 2.36
N VAL A 249 7.84 -26.30 1.44
CA VAL A 249 7.37 -25.80 0.15
C VAL A 249 7.04 -26.96 -0.78
N GLY A 250 5.84 -26.96 -1.36
CA GLY A 250 5.41 -27.94 -2.37
C GLY A 250 5.73 -27.50 -3.79
N SER A 251 5.49 -26.24 -4.08
CA SER A 251 5.78 -25.60 -5.37
C SER A 251 5.85 -24.09 -5.22
N ILE A 252 6.36 -23.41 -6.24
CA ILE A 252 6.24 -21.96 -6.41
C ILE A 252 5.36 -21.65 -7.61
N GLU A 253 4.66 -20.52 -7.56
CA GLU A 253 3.75 -20.10 -8.62
C GLU A 253 4.48 -19.38 -9.75
N GLU A 254 4.11 -19.70 -11.00
CA GLU A 254 4.46 -18.91 -12.19
C GLU A 254 3.52 -17.71 -12.26
N LYS A 255 4.02 -16.50 -12.00
CA LYS A 255 3.22 -15.27 -11.87
C LYS A 255 3.37 -14.36 -13.07
N MET A 256 2.39 -13.44 -13.23
CA MET A 256 2.44 -12.37 -14.21
C MET A 256 3.58 -11.36 -13.93
N GLY A 257 3.87 -11.09 -12.65
CA GLY A 257 4.86 -10.12 -12.19
C GLY A 257 5.44 -10.52 -10.84
N ILE A 258 6.22 -9.62 -10.23
CA ILE A 258 6.94 -9.83 -8.96
C ILE A 258 7.71 -11.17 -8.94
N HIS A 259 8.36 -11.50 -10.02
CA HIS A 259 9.05 -12.79 -10.18
C HIS A 259 10.20 -12.97 -9.19
N GLY A 260 10.81 -11.87 -8.72
CA GLY A 260 11.85 -11.88 -7.70
C GLY A 260 11.35 -12.23 -6.29
N ASN A 261 10.02 -12.26 -6.05
CA ASN A 261 9.44 -12.74 -4.81
C ASN A 261 8.92 -14.17 -4.98
N SER A 262 9.25 -15.08 -4.04
CA SER A 262 8.70 -16.41 -4.02
C SER A 262 7.22 -16.38 -3.60
N THR A 263 6.37 -17.06 -4.36
CA THR A 263 4.96 -17.24 -4.00
C THR A 263 4.73 -18.74 -3.93
N CYS A 264 4.56 -19.26 -2.72
CA CYS A 264 4.69 -20.67 -2.41
C CYS A 264 3.34 -21.35 -2.16
N VAL A 265 3.29 -22.63 -2.51
CA VAL A 265 2.38 -23.60 -1.90
C VAL A 265 3.09 -24.18 -0.69
N MET A 266 2.57 -23.92 0.51
CA MET A 266 3.13 -24.41 1.76
C MET A 266 2.33 -25.60 2.29
N ASN A 267 3.03 -26.69 2.60
CA ASN A 267 2.47 -27.89 3.21
C ASN A 267 2.89 -27.96 4.68
N TYR A 268 1.93 -28.21 5.53
CA TYR A 268 2.13 -28.43 6.96
C TYR A 268 1.80 -29.90 7.25
N ASP A 269 2.79 -30.65 7.68
CA ASP A 269 2.65 -32.07 8.07
C ASP A 269 3.02 -32.23 9.54
N ASN A 270 2.01 -32.18 10.41
CA ASN A 270 2.18 -32.22 11.86
C ASN A 270 3.19 -31.17 12.37
N ALA A 271 3.28 -30.02 11.70
CA ALA A 271 4.18 -28.94 12.11
C ALA A 271 3.79 -28.42 13.50
N THR A 272 4.76 -28.20 14.36
CA THR A 272 4.53 -27.62 15.69
C THR A 272 4.17 -26.15 15.57
N GLY A 273 3.04 -25.75 16.13
CA GLY A 273 2.56 -24.37 16.17
C GLY A 273 2.25 -23.92 17.59
N TYR A 274 2.35 -22.62 17.81
CA TYR A 274 2.06 -21.99 19.10
C TYR A 274 0.92 -20.99 18.90
N LEU A 275 -0.14 -21.09 19.71
CA LEU A 275 -1.30 -20.18 19.59
C LEU A 275 -0.86 -18.73 19.80
N LEU A 276 -1.24 -17.85 18.87
CA LEU A 276 -1.05 -16.40 18.96
C LEU A 276 -2.38 -15.73 19.29
N GLY A 277 -2.44 -15.05 20.43
CA GLY A 277 -3.68 -14.50 20.96
C GLY A 277 -4.61 -15.56 21.54
N ASP A 278 -5.93 -15.35 21.43
CA ASP A 278 -6.95 -16.24 22.00
C ASP A 278 -7.41 -17.30 21.00
N GLU A 279 -7.83 -18.48 21.50
CA GLU A 279 -8.52 -19.49 20.70
C GLU A 279 -9.77 -18.89 20.02
N HIS A 280 -10.00 -19.26 18.77
CA HIS A 280 -11.16 -18.82 17.96
C HIS A 280 -11.22 -17.29 17.70
N LYS A 281 -10.12 -16.57 17.94
CA LYS A 281 -9.94 -15.14 17.66
C LYS A 281 -8.85 -14.88 16.60
N GLY A 282 -8.44 -15.91 15.86
CA GLY A 282 -7.35 -15.80 14.89
C GLY A 282 -7.56 -14.71 13.83
N MET A 283 -8.81 -14.48 13.41
CA MET A 283 -9.10 -13.38 12.48
C MET A 283 -8.80 -12.01 13.09
N ARG A 284 -9.09 -11.80 14.38
CA ARG A 284 -8.79 -10.53 15.06
C ARG A 284 -7.29 -10.27 15.10
N ALA A 285 -6.51 -11.29 15.44
CA ALA A 285 -5.05 -11.19 15.51
C ALA A 285 -4.45 -10.99 14.09
N MET A 286 -4.95 -11.71 13.09
CA MET A 286 -4.51 -11.57 11.70
C MET A 286 -4.89 -10.20 11.10
N PHE A 287 -6.00 -9.59 11.52
CA PHE A 287 -6.39 -8.26 11.03
C PHE A 287 -5.38 -7.16 11.41
N THR A 288 -4.63 -7.30 12.49
CA THR A 288 -3.52 -6.38 12.82
C THR A 288 -2.52 -6.35 11.67
N MET A 289 -2.00 -7.51 11.26
CA MET A 289 -1.10 -7.63 10.12
C MET A 289 -1.76 -7.19 8.80
N MET A 290 -3.02 -7.59 8.58
CA MET A 290 -3.73 -7.26 7.33
C MET A 290 -4.02 -5.76 7.18
N ASN A 291 -4.26 -5.02 8.25
CA ASN A 291 -4.52 -3.57 8.15
C ASN A 291 -3.24 -2.81 7.79
N GLU A 292 -2.10 -3.19 8.38
CA GLU A 292 -0.79 -2.66 7.98
C GLU A 292 -0.46 -3.05 6.52
N ALA A 293 -0.67 -4.32 6.17
CA ALA A 293 -0.47 -4.79 4.80
C ALA A 293 -1.33 -4.02 3.79
N ARG A 294 -2.56 -3.63 4.13
CA ARG A 294 -3.44 -2.86 3.23
C ARG A 294 -2.93 -1.45 2.95
N LEU A 295 -2.37 -0.78 3.97
CA LEU A 295 -1.70 0.51 3.75
C LEU A 295 -0.47 0.33 2.85
N GLY A 296 0.36 -0.67 3.14
CA GLY A 296 1.52 -1.02 2.33
C GLY A 296 1.16 -1.39 0.88
N VAL A 297 0.04 -2.10 0.65
CA VAL A 297 -0.46 -2.42 -0.70
C VAL A 297 -0.98 -1.17 -1.42
N GLY A 298 -1.65 -0.25 -0.73
CA GLY A 298 -1.99 1.06 -1.30
C GLY A 298 -0.73 1.82 -1.74
N MET A 299 0.33 1.75 -0.93
CA MET A 299 1.64 2.30 -1.24
C MET A 299 2.30 1.62 -2.45
N GLN A 300 2.14 0.31 -2.65
CA GLN A 300 2.62 -0.37 -3.86
C GLN A 300 2.00 0.21 -5.14
N GLY A 301 0.71 0.55 -5.11
CA GLY A 301 0.05 1.24 -6.22
C GLY A 301 0.69 2.59 -6.54
N LEU A 302 0.94 3.40 -5.52
CA LEU A 302 1.66 4.68 -5.64
C LEU A 302 3.09 4.46 -6.15
N SER A 303 3.85 3.58 -5.53
CA SER A 303 5.28 3.41 -5.78
C SER A 303 5.58 2.91 -7.18
N GLN A 304 4.77 1.97 -7.71
CA GLN A 304 4.91 1.50 -9.09
C GLN A 304 4.51 2.58 -10.10
N ALA A 305 3.49 3.39 -9.78
CA ALA A 305 3.11 4.54 -10.60
C ALA A 305 4.21 5.61 -10.63
N GLU A 306 4.84 5.91 -9.47
CA GLU A 306 5.96 6.85 -9.37
C GLU A 306 7.16 6.39 -10.20
N ALA A 307 7.60 5.15 -10.02
CA ALA A 307 8.72 4.61 -10.78
C ALA A 307 8.45 4.61 -12.31
N ALA A 308 7.25 4.22 -12.71
CA ALA A 308 6.85 4.25 -14.11
C ALA A 308 6.79 5.67 -14.67
N TYR A 309 6.24 6.64 -13.90
CA TYR A 309 6.16 8.04 -14.26
C TYR A 309 7.53 8.67 -14.51
N GLN A 310 8.51 8.45 -13.61
CA GLN A 310 9.87 8.97 -13.75
C GLN A 310 10.48 8.55 -15.10
N ASN A 311 10.38 7.27 -15.44
CA ASN A 311 10.90 6.73 -16.68
C ASN A 311 10.15 7.27 -17.91
N ALA A 312 8.83 7.43 -17.81
CA ALA A 312 8.02 8.03 -18.89
C ALA A 312 8.37 9.49 -19.12
N LEU A 313 8.64 10.25 -18.05
CA LEU A 313 9.06 11.65 -18.13
C LEU A 313 10.43 11.77 -18.81
N ASP A 314 11.41 10.96 -18.42
CA ASP A 314 12.74 10.94 -19.03
C ASP A 314 12.64 10.62 -20.53
N TYR A 315 11.89 9.57 -20.87
CA TYR A 315 11.66 9.21 -22.28
C TYR A 315 10.97 10.31 -23.08
N ALA A 316 9.99 10.99 -22.52
CA ALA A 316 9.26 12.06 -23.20
C ALA A 316 10.14 13.30 -23.46
N ASN A 317 11.13 13.56 -22.62
CA ASN A 317 12.12 14.62 -22.81
C ASN A 317 13.14 14.27 -23.91
N ASP A 318 13.59 13.02 -23.97
CA ASP A 318 14.66 12.59 -24.88
C ASP A 318 14.14 12.22 -26.28
N ARG A 319 12.93 11.62 -26.37
CA ARG A 319 12.42 11.09 -27.63
C ARG A 319 11.91 12.19 -28.53
N LEU A 320 12.53 12.32 -29.70
CA LEU A 320 12.13 13.28 -30.73
C LEU A 320 11.15 12.63 -31.73
N GLN A 321 9.93 13.13 -31.79
CA GLN A 321 8.92 12.72 -32.79
C GLN A 321 7.91 13.82 -33.08
N GLY A 322 7.69 14.12 -34.37
CA GLY A 322 6.74 15.13 -34.81
C GLY A 322 7.24 16.57 -34.58
N ARG A 323 6.36 17.53 -34.84
CA ARG A 323 6.56 18.97 -34.58
C ARG A 323 5.35 19.48 -33.79
N ALA A 324 5.60 20.36 -32.84
CA ALA A 324 4.50 21.02 -32.14
C ALA A 324 3.66 21.85 -33.09
N VAL A 325 2.34 21.68 -33.06
CA VAL A 325 1.39 22.42 -33.95
C VAL A 325 1.46 23.93 -33.70
N THR A 326 1.84 24.32 -32.47
CA THR A 326 1.98 25.74 -32.07
C THR A 326 3.31 26.38 -32.48
N GLY A 327 4.17 25.64 -33.17
CA GLY A 327 5.47 26.10 -33.65
C GLY A 327 6.61 25.20 -33.19
N VAL A 328 7.66 25.09 -34.02
CA VAL A 328 8.84 24.28 -33.77
C VAL A 328 9.51 24.70 -32.48
N GLN A 329 9.77 23.73 -31.58
CA GLN A 329 10.44 23.94 -30.29
C GLN A 329 11.94 23.59 -30.34
N ASN A 330 12.31 22.54 -31.10
CA ASN A 330 13.70 22.13 -31.32
C ASN A 330 14.11 22.53 -32.73
N THR A 331 14.59 23.78 -32.89
CA THR A 331 14.95 24.37 -34.21
C THR A 331 16.13 23.66 -34.86
N ASP A 332 17.06 23.15 -34.08
CA ASP A 332 18.29 22.54 -34.55
C ASP A 332 18.17 21.02 -34.80
N GLY A 333 17.12 20.40 -34.33
CA GLY A 333 16.88 18.96 -34.45
C GLY A 333 15.88 18.59 -35.54
N PRO A 334 15.83 17.30 -35.91
CA PRO A 334 14.92 16.81 -36.98
C PRO A 334 13.45 16.77 -36.53
N ALA A 335 13.16 16.78 -35.22
CA ALA A 335 11.84 16.73 -34.62
C ALA A 335 11.85 17.38 -33.22
N ASP A 336 10.66 17.61 -32.65
CA ASP A 336 10.52 18.10 -31.27
C ASP A 336 10.48 16.93 -30.28
N PRO A 337 10.86 17.16 -28.98
CA PRO A 337 10.67 16.16 -27.91
C PRO A 337 9.19 15.86 -27.69
N LEU A 338 8.88 14.62 -27.28
CA LEU A 338 7.48 14.22 -27.02
C LEU A 338 6.79 15.09 -25.97
N ILE A 339 7.53 15.59 -25.00
CA ILE A 339 7.03 16.42 -23.89
C ILE A 339 6.31 17.71 -24.37
N VAL A 340 6.56 18.17 -25.58
CA VAL A 340 5.92 19.40 -26.09
C VAL A 340 4.48 19.15 -26.59
N HIS A 341 4.12 17.89 -26.85
CA HIS A 341 2.80 17.54 -27.38
C HIS A 341 1.74 17.53 -26.28
N PRO A 342 0.58 18.21 -26.48
CA PRO A 342 -0.43 18.36 -25.43
C PRO A 342 -0.97 17.04 -24.87
N ASP A 343 -1.12 16.00 -25.68
CA ASP A 343 -1.61 14.69 -25.23
C ASP A 343 -0.59 13.98 -24.33
N ILE A 344 0.71 14.04 -24.67
CA ILE A 344 1.79 13.51 -23.83
C ILE A 344 1.83 14.28 -22.49
N ARG A 345 1.76 15.61 -22.53
CA ARG A 345 1.71 16.43 -21.31
C ARG A 345 0.50 16.11 -20.45
N ARG A 346 -0.68 15.91 -21.05
CA ARG A 346 -1.88 15.49 -20.32
C ARG A 346 -1.62 14.17 -19.57
N SER A 347 -1.07 13.16 -20.25
CA SER A 347 -0.77 11.86 -19.66
C SER A 347 0.27 11.94 -18.54
N LEU A 348 1.33 12.74 -18.71
CA LEU A 348 2.33 12.98 -17.66
C LEU A 348 1.74 13.74 -16.47
N MET A 349 0.88 14.74 -16.70
CA MET A 349 0.21 15.48 -15.63
C MET A 349 -0.79 14.62 -14.86
N GLU A 350 -1.49 13.69 -15.52
CA GLU A 350 -2.35 12.71 -14.84
C GLU A 350 -1.56 11.84 -13.88
N GLN A 351 -0.40 11.35 -14.31
CA GLN A 351 0.52 10.54 -13.49
C GLN A 351 1.09 11.38 -12.35
N LYS A 352 1.69 12.54 -12.64
CA LYS A 352 2.29 13.43 -11.62
C LYS A 352 1.30 13.83 -10.55
N SER A 353 0.10 14.27 -10.94
CA SER A 353 -0.90 14.72 -9.98
C SER A 353 -1.49 13.57 -9.15
N PHE A 354 -1.49 12.35 -9.68
CA PHE A 354 -1.84 11.17 -8.91
C PHE A 354 -0.76 10.83 -7.89
N VAL A 355 0.50 10.66 -8.31
CA VAL A 355 1.55 10.16 -7.41
C VAL A 355 1.83 11.13 -6.25
N GLU A 356 1.87 12.43 -6.50
CA GLU A 356 2.08 13.43 -5.45
C GLU A 356 0.88 13.54 -4.49
N GLY A 357 -0.35 13.46 -5.01
CA GLY A 357 -1.57 13.44 -4.19
C GLY A 357 -1.69 12.15 -3.37
N ALA A 358 -1.36 11.00 -3.96
CA ALA A 358 -1.39 9.69 -3.28
C ALA A 358 -0.33 9.61 -2.17
N ARG A 359 0.87 10.15 -2.38
CA ARG A 359 1.92 10.25 -1.36
C ARG A 359 1.44 11.07 -0.16
N ALA A 360 0.86 12.23 -0.41
CA ALA A 360 0.29 13.05 0.65
C ALA A 360 -0.84 12.31 1.40
N PHE A 361 -1.67 11.55 0.71
CA PHE A 361 -2.75 10.78 1.31
C PHE A 361 -2.24 9.61 2.18
N ILE A 362 -1.24 8.88 1.72
CA ILE A 362 -0.63 7.78 2.49
C ILE A 362 0.07 8.31 3.74
N LEU A 363 0.90 9.34 3.62
CA LEU A 363 1.63 9.90 4.76
C LEU A 363 0.67 10.55 5.77
N TRP A 364 -0.42 11.18 5.32
CA TRP A 364 -1.49 11.62 6.21
C TRP A 364 -2.16 10.43 6.91
N GLY A 365 -2.42 9.32 6.22
CA GLY A 365 -2.92 8.08 6.81
C GLY A 365 -1.98 7.54 7.89
N ALA A 366 -0.67 7.58 7.65
CA ALA A 366 0.34 7.13 8.60
C ALA A 366 0.38 8.01 9.86
N THR A 367 0.17 9.34 9.76
CA THR A 367 0.05 10.19 10.97
C THR A 367 -1.15 9.84 11.83
N MET A 368 -2.25 9.35 11.23
CA MET A 368 -3.40 8.86 12.00
C MET A 368 -3.09 7.54 12.72
N ILE A 369 -2.31 6.65 12.09
CA ILE A 369 -1.83 5.42 12.75
C ILE A 369 -0.96 5.77 13.96
N ASP A 370 -0.04 6.71 13.80
CA ASP A 370 0.78 7.20 14.90
C ASP A 370 -0.05 7.82 16.03
N ALA A 371 -1.03 8.67 15.71
CA ALA A 371 -1.93 9.25 16.70
C ALA A 371 -2.73 8.17 17.44
N ALA A 372 -3.23 7.17 16.74
CA ALA A 372 -3.96 6.05 17.33
C ALA A 372 -3.09 5.21 18.28
N HIS A 373 -1.87 4.87 17.88
CA HIS A 373 -1.01 3.96 18.63
C HIS A 373 -0.17 4.65 19.70
N ARG A 374 0.37 5.84 19.41
CA ARG A 374 1.29 6.56 20.30
C ARG A 374 0.59 7.52 21.26
N ALA A 375 -0.58 8.05 20.85
CA ALA A 375 -1.37 8.98 21.67
C ALA A 375 -2.74 8.43 22.11
N ASP A 376 -3.05 7.15 21.85
CA ASP A 376 -4.34 6.48 22.12
C ASP A 376 -5.56 7.24 21.56
N ASP A 377 -5.39 7.92 20.41
CA ASP A 377 -6.44 8.69 19.74
C ASP A 377 -7.41 7.77 19.01
N LYS A 378 -8.58 7.54 19.63
CA LYS A 378 -9.64 6.67 19.09
C LYS A 378 -10.35 7.28 17.88
N ASP A 379 -10.34 8.58 17.72
CA ASP A 379 -10.95 9.25 16.57
C ASP A 379 -10.03 9.11 15.34
N ALA A 380 -8.72 9.20 15.52
CA ALA A 380 -7.73 8.90 14.50
C ALA A 380 -7.78 7.41 14.08
N ASP A 381 -7.89 6.46 15.04
CA ASP A 381 -8.05 5.02 14.76
C ASP A 381 -9.30 4.75 13.92
N GLY A 382 -10.43 5.34 14.30
CA GLY A 382 -11.67 5.21 13.55
C GLY A 382 -11.61 5.80 12.15
N LEU A 383 -10.94 6.95 11.99
CA LEU A 383 -10.80 7.62 10.69
C LEU A 383 -9.87 6.82 9.76
N VAL A 384 -8.70 6.37 10.23
CA VAL A 384 -7.81 5.55 9.40
C VAL A 384 -8.46 4.20 9.05
N SER A 385 -9.24 3.62 9.97
CA SER A 385 -10.03 2.41 9.70
C SER A 385 -11.04 2.60 8.57
N LEU A 386 -11.70 3.78 8.49
CA LEU A 386 -12.59 4.15 7.39
C LEU A 386 -11.83 4.31 6.07
N LEU A 387 -10.65 4.94 6.10
CA LEU A 387 -9.87 5.28 4.90
C LEU A 387 -9.04 4.11 4.35
N THR A 388 -8.71 3.10 5.15
CA THR A 388 -7.89 1.95 4.73
C THR A 388 -8.42 1.25 3.46
N PRO A 389 -9.73 0.93 3.31
CA PRO A 389 -10.25 0.38 2.06
C PRO A 389 -10.08 1.32 0.86
N VAL A 390 -10.18 2.63 1.09
CA VAL A 390 -10.01 3.65 0.04
C VAL A 390 -8.54 3.74 -0.36
N ILE A 391 -7.62 3.79 0.60
CA ILE A 391 -6.17 3.79 0.34
C ILE A 391 -5.80 2.56 -0.49
N LYS A 392 -6.18 1.37 -0.03
CA LYS A 392 -5.84 0.13 -0.73
C LYS A 392 -6.51 0.03 -2.09
N GLY A 393 -7.83 0.20 -2.17
CA GLY A 393 -8.60 -0.07 -3.38
C GLY A 393 -8.38 1.00 -4.45
N PHE A 394 -8.56 2.27 -4.11
CA PHE A 394 -8.44 3.36 -5.07
C PHE A 394 -7.00 3.56 -5.55
N LEU A 395 -6.01 3.58 -4.64
CA LEU A 395 -4.63 3.85 -5.04
C LEU A 395 -4.04 2.72 -5.90
N THR A 396 -4.45 1.48 -5.69
CA THR A 396 -3.97 0.36 -6.52
C THR A 396 -4.67 0.31 -7.89
N ASP A 397 -5.97 0.61 -7.97
CA ASP A 397 -6.68 0.68 -9.25
C ASP A 397 -6.09 1.81 -10.12
N VAL A 398 -6.02 3.03 -9.57
CA VAL A 398 -5.49 4.18 -10.30
C VAL A 398 -3.99 4.06 -10.54
N GLY A 399 -3.23 3.55 -9.57
CA GLY A 399 -1.78 3.32 -9.70
C GLY A 399 -1.46 2.38 -10.87
N TYR A 400 -2.21 1.29 -11.00
CA TYR A 400 -2.12 0.41 -12.17
C TYR A 400 -2.38 1.16 -13.48
N ASP A 401 -3.44 1.97 -13.55
CA ASP A 401 -3.76 2.77 -14.73
C ASP A 401 -2.63 3.75 -15.08
N MET A 402 -1.94 4.31 -14.07
CA MET A 402 -0.80 5.21 -14.30
C MET A 402 0.39 4.46 -14.90
N THR A 403 0.66 3.20 -14.50
CA THR A 403 1.73 2.40 -15.11
C THR A 403 1.43 2.10 -16.60
N VAL A 404 0.17 1.82 -16.93
CA VAL A 404 -0.27 1.63 -18.33
C VAL A 404 -0.09 2.91 -19.14
N LYS A 405 -0.42 4.08 -18.58
CA LYS A 405 -0.22 5.39 -19.24
C LYS A 405 1.27 5.71 -19.43
N ALA A 406 2.11 5.35 -18.46
CA ALA A 406 3.56 5.50 -18.58
C ALA A 406 4.11 4.64 -19.72
N GLN A 407 3.71 3.37 -19.79
CA GLN A 407 4.05 2.46 -20.90
C GLN A 407 3.59 3.01 -22.25
N GLN A 408 2.39 3.62 -22.31
CA GLN A 408 1.83 4.21 -23.54
C GLN A 408 2.71 5.36 -24.09
N ILE A 409 3.35 6.16 -23.23
CA ILE A 409 4.24 7.27 -23.64
C ILE A 409 5.44 6.74 -24.43
N TYR A 410 5.91 5.53 -24.13
CA TYR A 410 6.99 4.88 -24.88
C TYR A 410 6.56 4.43 -26.29
N GLY A 411 5.26 4.44 -26.61
CA GLY A 411 4.76 3.92 -27.88
C GLY A 411 5.16 2.47 -28.12
N GLY A 412 5.64 2.13 -29.32
CA GLY A 412 6.10 0.77 -29.64
C GLY A 412 7.22 0.25 -28.73
N HIS A 413 8.12 1.11 -28.27
CA HIS A 413 9.16 0.74 -27.31
C HIS A 413 8.58 0.26 -25.96
N GLY A 414 7.45 0.81 -25.50
CA GLY A 414 6.81 0.40 -24.26
C GLY A 414 6.30 -1.06 -24.28
N TYR A 415 6.11 -1.62 -25.47
CA TYR A 415 5.69 -3.01 -25.65
C TYR A 415 6.87 -4.01 -25.74
N ILE A 416 8.09 -3.51 -25.84
CA ILE A 416 9.31 -4.30 -25.99
C ILE A 416 9.96 -4.47 -24.61
N GLU A 417 10.18 -5.73 -24.20
CA GLU A 417 10.67 -6.10 -22.87
C GLU A 417 12.03 -5.46 -22.48
N GLU A 418 12.91 -5.21 -23.45
CA GLU A 418 14.21 -4.57 -23.21
C GLU A 418 14.10 -3.15 -22.63
N TRP A 419 12.97 -2.48 -22.86
CA TRP A 419 12.71 -1.15 -22.29
C TRP A 419 12.21 -1.20 -20.83
N GLY A 420 11.75 -2.35 -20.35
CA GLY A 420 11.40 -2.62 -18.96
C GLY A 420 10.08 -2.00 -18.47
N MET A 421 9.33 -1.32 -19.35
CA MET A 421 8.08 -0.65 -18.94
C MET A 421 6.93 -1.63 -18.64
N SER A 422 6.96 -2.84 -19.25
CA SER A 422 5.97 -3.87 -19.00
C SER A 422 5.99 -4.36 -17.55
N GLN A 423 7.17 -4.39 -16.92
CA GLN A 423 7.34 -4.87 -15.54
C GLN A 423 6.52 -4.04 -14.56
N PHE A 424 6.53 -2.69 -14.65
CA PHE A 424 5.73 -1.84 -13.76
C PHE A 424 4.24 -2.17 -13.82
N THR A 425 3.72 -2.42 -15.03
CA THR A 425 2.32 -2.81 -15.23
C THR A 425 2.04 -4.21 -14.68
N ARG A 426 2.95 -5.17 -14.90
CA ARG A 426 2.82 -6.55 -14.40
C ARG A 426 2.87 -6.61 -12.88
N ASP A 427 3.82 -5.91 -12.29
CA ASP A 427 4.02 -5.87 -10.85
C ASP A 427 2.89 -5.12 -10.14
N ALA A 428 2.43 -3.99 -10.66
CA ALA A 428 1.31 -3.25 -10.09
C ALA A 428 -0.01 -4.03 -10.07
N ARG A 429 -0.21 -4.96 -11.04
CA ARG A 429 -1.50 -5.67 -11.20
C ARG A 429 -1.89 -6.51 -9.99
N ILE A 430 -0.94 -7.12 -9.30
CA ILE A 430 -1.25 -7.97 -8.14
C ILE A 430 -1.84 -7.18 -6.97
N ALA A 431 -1.44 -5.90 -6.81
CA ALA A 431 -1.90 -5.05 -5.72
C ALA A 431 -3.42 -4.84 -5.72
N MET A 432 -4.09 -4.97 -6.87
CA MET A 432 -5.55 -4.91 -6.99
C MET A 432 -6.24 -6.20 -6.52
N ILE A 433 -5.51 -7.31 -6.42
CA ILE A 433 -6.07 -8.66 -6.24
C ILE A 433 -5.88 -9.17 -4.81
N TYR A 434 -4.64 -9.12 -4.28
CA TYR A 434 -4.33 -9.67 -2.96
C TYR A 434 -4.66 -8.70 -1.81
N GLU A 435 -4.52 -9.17 -0.57
CA GLU A 435 -4.87 -8.46 0.68
C GLU A 435 -6.34 -7.99 0.73
N GLY A 436 -7.20 -8.80 0.13
CA GLY A 436 -8.60 -8.48 -0.16
C GLY A 436 -8.71 -7.72 -1.48
N ALA A 437 -9.28 -8.38 -2.51
CA ALA A 437 -9.48 -7.78 -3.83
C ALA A 437 -10.22 -6.43 -3.72
N ASN A 438 -9.99 -5.50 -4.67
CA ASN A 438 -10.53 -4.14 -4.57
C ASN A 438 -12.06 -4.12 -4.48
N GLY A 439 -12.77 -5.06 -5.12
CA GLY A 439 -14.21 -5.23 -4.90
C GLY A 439 -14.57 -5.58 -3.44
N VAL A 440 -13.73 -6.37 -2.74
CA VAL A 440 -13.92 -6.67 -1.31
C VAL A 440 -13.65 -5.42 -0.46
N GLN A 441 -12.68 -4.59 -0.81
CA GLN A 441 -12.44 -3.31 -0.13
C GLN A 441 -13.64 -2.37 -0.29
N ALA A 442 -14.20 -2.27 -1.50
CA ALA A 442 -15.39 -1.48 -1.77
C ALA A 442 -16.61 -1.97 -0.97
N LEU A 443 -16.81 -3.29 -0.90
CA LEU A 443 -17.86 -3.90 -0.09
C LEU A 443 -17.66 -3.67 1.41
N ASP A 444 -16.42 -3.75 1.90
CA ASP A 444 -16.09 -3.47 3.31
C ASP A 444 -16.36 -2.00 3.66
N LEU A 445 -15.99 -1.07 2.76
CA LEU A 445 -16.25 0.35 2.92
C LEU A 445 -17.77 0.61 3.09
N VAL A 446 -18.57 0.16 2.12
CA VAL A 446 -20.01 0.48 2.06
C VAL A 446 -20.81 -0.34 3.06
N GLY A 447 -20.52 -1.63 3.19
CA GLY A 447 -21.30 -2.57 4.02
C GLY A 447 -20.98 -2.53 5.50
N ARG A 448 -19.79 -2.03 5.89
CA ARG A 448 -19.34 -2.06 7.28
C ARG A 448 -18.80 -0.71 7.77
N LYS A 449 -17.82 -0.11 7.06
CA LYS A 449 -17.10 1.06 7.54
C LYS A 449 -17.95 2.32 7.61
N LEU A 450 -18.83 2.56 6.63
CA LEU A 450 -19.72 3.72 6.64
C LEU A 450 -20.67 3.74 7.83
N ALA A 451 -21.15 2.57 8.28
CA ALA A 451 -22.10 2.45 9.39
C ALA A 451 -21.40 2.25 10.75
N GLN A 452 -20.08 2.08 10.76
CA GLN A 452 -19.33 1.84 12.00
C GLN A 452 -19.53 2.98 12.99
N ASP A 453 -19.75 2.63 14.26
CA ASP A 453 -20.02 3.57 15.36
C ASP A 453 -21.13 4.60 15.03
N GLY A 454 -22.18 4.12 14.36
CA GLY A 454 -23.30 4.96 13.95
C GLY A 454 -22.97 5.98 12.86
N GLY A 455 -21.91 5.76 12.09
CA GLY A 455 -21.47 6.67 11.04
C GLY A 455 -20.58 7.82 11.55
N LYS A 456 -20.10 7.74 12.79
CA LYS A 456 -19.29 8.79 13.41
C LYS A 456 -18.09 9.18 12.55
N HIS A 457 -17.34 8.22 12.03
CA HIS A 457 -16.09 8.46 11.32
C HIS A 457 -16.29 9.11 9.95
N VAL A 458 -17.32 8.69 9.20
CA VAL A 458 -17.64 9.34 7.92
C VAL A 458 -18.16 10.76 8.11
N MET A 459 -18.93 11.00 9.18
CA MET A 459 -19.37 12.34 9.53
C MET A 459 -18.19 13.23 9.96
N ALA A 460 -17.22 12.70 10.71
CA ALA A 460 -16.00 13.39 11.07
C ALA A 460 -15.18 13.78 9.83
N PHE A 461 -15.07 12.89 8.85
CA PHE A 461 -14.42 13.19 7.56
C PHE A 461 -15.13 14.36 6.85
N PHE A 462 -16.45 14.33 6.74
CA PHE A 462 -17.20 15.41 6.10
C PHE A 462 -17.05 16.74 6.82
N GLU A 463 -17.07 16.73 8.15
CA GLU A 463 -16.86 17.95 8.93
C GLU A 463 -15.44 18.49 8.79
N MET A 464 -14.43 17.62 8.69
CA MET A 464 -13.04 18.02 8.40
C MET A 464 -12.94 18.74 7.04
N VAL A 465 -13.51 18.16 5.98
CA VAL A 465 -13.51 18.79 4.64
C VAL A 465 -14.26 20.12 4.67
N LYS A 466 -15.41 20.18 5.32
CA LYS A 466 -16.24 21.40 5.45
C LYS A 466 -15.53 22.49 6.24
N THR A 467 -14.86 22.13 7.33
CA THR A 467 -14.07 23.06 8.16
C THR A 467 -12.92 23.62 7.33
N PHE A 468 -12.16 22.76 6.62
CA PHE A 468 -11.09 23.23 5.73
C PHE A 468 -11.61 24.23 4.68
N ILE A 469 -12.72 23.92 4.02
CA ILE A 469 -13.35 24.82 3.03
C ILE A 469 -13.75 26.15 3.70
N LYS A 470 -14.40 26.12 4.86
CA LYS A 470 -14.86 27.32 5.56
C LYS A 470 -13.71 28.23 5.98
N ASP A 471 -12.62 27.64 6.48
CA ASP A 471 -11.49 28.38 7.03
C ASP A 471 -10.61 29.01 5.94
N ASN A 472 -10.67 28.49 4.71
CA ASN A 472 -9.82 28.94 3.61
C ASN A 472 -10.57 29.67 2.48
N ALA A 473 -11.90 29.61 2.43
CA ALA A 473 -12.70 30.30 1.42
C ALA A 473 -12.75 31.81 1.63
N GLY A 474 -12.77 32.58 0.53
CA GLY A 474 -12.92 34.04 0.54
C GLY A 474 -11.66 34.82 0.88
N GLN A 475 -10.51 34.14 0.97
CA GLN A 475 -9.21 34.77 1.24
C GLN A 475 -8.47 35.17 -0.05
N ASP A 476 -8.58 34.35 -1.09
CA ASP A 476 -7.97 34.53 -2.41
C ASP A 476 -8.91 33.99 -3.49
N GLU A 477 -9.37 34.87 -4.41
CA GLU A 477 -10.31 34.50 -5.46
C GLU A 477 -9.76 33.43 -6.42
N ALA A 478 -8.47 33.48 -6.72
CA ALA A 478 -7.84 32.47 -7.60
C ALA A 478 -7.76 31.12 -6.90
N TYR A 479 -7.39 31.08 -5.63
CA TYR A 479 -7.36 29.86 -4.83
C TYR A 479 -8.77 29.28 -4.64
N ASP A 480 -9.76 30.11 -4.38
CA ASP A 480 -11.16 29.67 -4.25
C ASP A 480 -11.63 28.97 -5.52
N LYS A 481 -11.42 29.60 -6.67
CA LYS A 481 -11.80 29.05 -7.97
C LYS A 481 -11.07 27.73 -8.29
N ASP A 482 -9.77 27.68 -8.01
CA ASP A 482 -8.91 26.59 -8.43
C ASP A 482 -8.97 25.38 -7.50
N PHE A 483 -9.27 25.58 -6.20
CA PHE A 483 -9.21 24.51 -5.19
C PHE A 483 -10.47 24.38 -4.33
N ILE A 484 -11.02 25.48 -3.81
CA ILE A 484 -12.13 25.43 -2.85
C ILE A 484 -13.44 25.02 -3.54
N GLU A 485 -13.83 25.66 -4.64
CA GLU A 485 -15.08 25.35 -5.34
C GLU A 485 -15.09 23.93 -5.92
N PRO A 486 -14.01 23.41 -6.57
CA PRO A 486 -13.96 22.01 -7.01
C PRO A 486 -14.06 21.01 -5.84
N LEU A 487 -13.35 21.24 -4.72
CA LEU A 487 -13.41 20.37 -3.54
C LEU A 487 -14.82 20.35 -2.92
N LYS A 488 -15.45 21.51 -2.84
CA LYS A 488 -16.83 21.65 -2.34
C LYS A 488 -17.83 20.88 -3.20
N ALA A 489 -17.70 20.96 -4.52
CA ALA A 489 -18.54 20.21 -5.45
C ALA A 489 -18.35 18.68 -5.28
N ALA A 490 -17.12 18.21 -5.28
CA ALA A 490 -16.80 16.78 -5.11
C ALA A 490 -17.25 16.22 -3.74
N SER A 491 -17.07 17.00 -2.66
CA SER A 491 -17.56 16.62 -1.33
C SER A 491 -19.08 16.52 -1.28
N LYS A 492 -19.80 17.41 -1.99
CA LYS A 492 -21.26 17.34 -2.12
C LYS A 492 -21.71 16.08 -2.88
N ASP A 493 -21.00 15.71 -3.94
CA ASP A 493 -21.28 14.47 -4.68
C ASP A 493 -21.12 13.25 -3.77
N LEU A 494 -20.03 13.16 -3.00
CA LEU A 494 -19.78 12.08 -2.06
C LEU A 494 -20.85 11.98 -0.97
N GLN A 495 -21.30 13.12 -0.42
CA GLN A 495 -22.40 13.17 0.54
C GLN A 495 -23.71 12.66 -0.09
N ALA A 496 -24.01 13.09 -1.31
CA ALA A 496 -25.22 12.66 -2.03
C ALA A 496 -25.20 11.15 -2.29
N ALA A 497 -24.04 10.56 -2.61
CA ALA A 497 -23.90 9.11 -2.77
C ALA A 497 -24.12 8.36 -1.44
N GLY A 498 -23.55 8.85 -0.34
CA GLY A 498 -23.78 8.29 1.00
C GLY A 498 -25.27 8.34 1.41
N MET A 499 -25.94 9.46 1.13
CA MET A 499 -27.38 9.61 1.37
C MET A 499 -28.22 8.64 0.51
N TYR A 500 -27.84 8.43 -0.76
CA TYR A 500 -28.49 7.44 -1.62
C TYR A 500 -28.43 6.02 -1.02
N PHE A 501 -27.27 5.61 -0.49
CA PHE A 501 -27.12 4.32 0.17
C PHE A 501 -27.97 4.20 1.43
N MET A 502 -28.02 5.24 2.24
CA MET A 502 -28.85 5.26 3.45
C MET A 502 -30.36 5.13 3.12
N GLN A 503 -30.81 5.79 2.06
CA GLN A 503 -32.22 5.79 1.66
C GLN A 503 -32.67 4.50 0.97
N ASN A 504 -31.79 3.89 0.17
CA ASN A 504 -32.14 2.78 -0.72
C ASN A 504 -31.54 1.43 -0.29
N GLY A 505 -30.40 1.42 0.41
CA GLY A 505 -29.71 0.19 0.79
C GLY A 505 -30.47 -0.70 1.78
N MET A 506 -31.31 -0.13 2.63
CA MET A 506 -32.16 -0.92 3.55
C MET A 506 -33.30 -1.64 2.83
N SER A 507 -33.86 -1.03 1.78
CA SER A 507 -34.95 -1.62 0.99
C SER A 507 -34.45 -2.68 -0.02
N ASN A 508 -33.27 -2.43 -0.61
CA ASN A 508 -32.59 -3.34 -1.51
C ASN A 508 -31.07 -3.21 -1.34
N PRO A 509 -30.41 -4.12 -0.60
CA PRO A 509 -28.97 -4.09 -0.40
C PRO A 509 -28.15 -4.07 -1.72
N ASN A 510 -28.67 -4.64 -2.80
CA ASN A 510 -28.00 -4.64 -4.09
C ASN A 510 -27.74 -3.22 -4.62
N HIS A 511 -28.56 -2.23 -4.27
CA HIS A 511 -28.32 -0.83 -4.68
C HIS A 511 -27.00 -0.28 -4.11
N ALA A 512 -26.70 -0.58 -2.85
CA ALA A 512 -25.44 -0.19 -2.24
C ALA A 512 -24.25 -1.04 -2.75
N LEU A 513 -24.47 -2.34 -2.90
CA LEU A 513 -23.42 -3.27 -3.36
C LEU A 513 -22.99 -3.00 -4.81
N ALA A 514 -23.95 -2.73 -5.70
CA ALA A 514 -23.68 -2.40 -7.11
C ALA A 514 -22.89 -1.08 -7.27
N GLY A 515 -23.14 -0.10 -6.37
CA GLY A 515 -22.46 1.19 -6.37
C GLY A 515 -21.16 1.25 -5.54
N SER A 516 -20.77 0.16 -4.87
CA SER A 516 -19.69 0.18 -3.88
C SER A 516 -18.33 0.57 -4.47
N ASN A 517 -17.98 0.06 -5.64
CA ASN A 517 -16.72 0.39 -6.31
C ASN A 517 -16.70 1.87 -6.75
N ASP A 518 -17.78 2.37 -7.36
CA ASP A 518 -17.90 3.79 -7.72
C ASP A 518 -17.79 4.69 -6.48
N PHE A 519 -18.36 4.28 -5.35
CA PHE A 519 -18.25 5.03 -4.08
C PHE A 519 -16.82 5.07 -3.54
N MET A 520 -16.11 3.95 -3.58
CA MET A 520 -14.71 3.89 -3.17
C MET A 520 -13.83 4.81 -4.02
N HIS A 521 -14.02 4.81 -5.35
CA HIS A 521 -13.31 5.70 -6.26
C HIS A 521 -13.66 7.17 -6.02
N MET A 522 -14.94 7.49 -5.84
CA MET A 522 -15.37 8.84 -5.50
C MET A 522 -14.74 9.32 -4.20
N PHE A 523 -14.70 8.48 -3.17
CA PHE A 523 -14.07 8.81 -1.90
C PHE A 523 -12.56 9.06 -2.07
N GLY A 524 -11.87 8.21 -2.84
CA GLY A 524 -10.46 8.41 -3.17
C GLY A 524 -10.19 9.74 -3.87
N HIS A 525 -11.01 10.10 -4.85
CA HIS A 525 -10.91 11.39 -5.52
C HIS A 525 -11.10 12.58 -4.55
N VAL A 526 -12.04 12.49 -3.61
CA VAL A 526 -12.24 13.55 -2.60
C VAL A 526 -11.06 13.63 -1.63
N CYS A 527 -10.48 12.49 -1.22
CA CYS A 527 -9.27 12.47 -0.39
C CYS A 527 -8.08 13.15 -1.09
N LEU A 528 -7.81 12.79 -2.35
CA LEU A 528 -6.75 13.45 -3.11
C LEU A 528 -7.07 14.92 -3.38
N GLY A 529 -8.33 15.27 -3.63
CA GLY A 529 -8.77 16.65 -3.75
C GLY A 529 -8.52 17.47 -2.48
N LEU A 530 -8.77 16.90 -1.32
CA LEU A 530 -8.44 17.53 -0.03
C LEU A 530 -6.93 17.71 0.14
N MET A 531 -6.12 16.69 -0.21
CA MET A 531 -4.66 16.81 -0.13
C MET A 531 -4.15 17.90 -1.08
N TRP A 532 -4.65 17.95 -2.32
CA TRP A 532 -4.27 18.99 -3.27
C TRP A 532 -4.69 20.39 -2.84
N ALA A 533 -5.88 20.55 -2.25
CA ALA A 533 -6.29 21.83 -1.71
C ALA A 533 -5.36 22.28 -0.56
N ARG A 534 -5.02 21.38 0.37
CA ARG A 534 -4.08 21.66 1.45
C ARG A 534 -2.68 22.01 0.92
N MET A 535 -2.11 21.22 0.00
CA MET A 535 -0.82 21.49 -0.64
C MET A 535 -0.84 22.80 -1.42
N GLY A 536 -1.95 23.10 -2.11
CA GLY A 536 -2.14 24.37 -2.82
C GLY A 536 -2.15 25.56 -1.87
N LYS A 537 -2.79 25.45 -0.68
CA LYS A 537 -2.78 26.51 0.33
C LYS A 537 -1.37 26.77 0.85
N VAL A 538 -0.67 25.73 1.25
CA VAL A 538 0.73 25.84 1.71
C VAL A 538 1.60 26.48 0.64
N SER A 539 1.49 26.04 -0.60
CA SER A 539 2.28 26.58 -1.71
C SER A 539 1.98 28.06 -2.00
N SER A 540 0.69 28.45 -1.95
CA SER A 540 0.28 29.85 -2.14
C SER A 540 0.82 30.74 -1.02
N ASP A 541 0.70 30.31 0.23
CA ASP A 541 1.18 31.06 1.41
C ASP A 541 2.71 31.22 1.40
N THR A 542 3.45 30.16 1.03
CA THR A 542 4.91 30.19 0.95
C THR A 542 5.39 31.14 -0.15
N LEU A 543 4.74 31.11 -1.31
CA LEU A 543 5.05 32.04 -2.40
C LEU A 543 4.75 33.49 -2.00
N ALA A 544 3.65 33.75 -1.31
CA ALA A 544 3.28 35.09 -0.82
C ALA A 544 4.26 35.61 0.25
N ALA A 545 4.78 34.72 1.10
CA ALA A 545 5.80 35.06 2.09
C ALA A 545 7.20 35.29 1.51
N GLY A 546 7.44 34.79 0.29
CA GLY A 546 8.74 34.80 -0.40
C GLY A 546 9.56 33.56 -0.07
N THR A 547 10.12 32.94 -1.10
CA THR A 547 10.94 31.72 -1.00
C THR A 547 11.99 31.68 -2.08
N ASP A 548 13.16 31.09 -1.78
CA ASP A 548 14.22 30.85 -2.76
C ASP A 548 13.86 29.70 -3.74
N ASP A 549 12.86 28.90 -3.43
CA ASP A 549 12.41 27.75 -4.22
C ASP A 549 11.03 27.97 -4.87
N ALA A 550 10.79 29.17 -5.38
CA ALA A 550 9.50 29.55 -5.98
C ALA A 550 9.01 28.56 -7.05
N THR A 551 9.93 28.08 -7.90
CA THR A 551 9.59 27.12 -8.97
C THR A 551 8.96 25.83 -8.45
N PHE A 552 9.39 25.32 -7.31
CA PHE A 552 8.80 24.12 -6.69
C PHE A 552 7.33 24.37 -6.32
N TYR A 553 7.05 25.44 -5.59
CA TYR A 553 5.70 25.77 -5.13
C TYR A 553 4.76 26.18 -6.29
N GLU A 554 5.26 26.88 -7.31
CA GLU A 554 4.52 27.15 -8.54
C GLU A 554 4.15 25.85 -9.27
N THR A 555 5.07 24.88 -9.31
CA THR A 555 4.83 23.57 -9.89
C THR A 555 3.77 22.80 -9.11
N LYS A 556 3.80 22.86 -7.77
CA LYS A 556 2.73 22.27 -6.92
C LYS A 556 1.37 22.86 -7.24
N LEU A 557 1.27 24.19 -7.31
CA LEU A 557 0.01 24.87 -7.69
C LEU A 557 -0.48 24.45 -9.08
N ALA A 558 0.41 24.39 -10.07
CA ALA A 558 0.04 23.98 -11.43
C ALA A 558 -0.45 22.52 -11.47
N THR A 559 0.22 21.63 -10.74
CA THR A 559 -0.14 20.20 -10.65
C THR A 559 -1.48 20.03 -9.93
N GLY A 560 -1.70 20.74 -8.83
CA GLY A 560 -2.95 20.72 -8.08
C GLY A 560 -4.13 21.24 -8.89
N ARG A 561 -3.96 22.37 -9.61
CA ARG A 561 -4.97 22.91 -10.53
C ARG A 561 -5.37 21.89 -11.60
N PHE A 562 -4.39 21.17 -12.12
CA PHE A 562 -4.67 20.11 -13.10
C PHE A 562 -5.53 18.99 -12.48
N TYR A 563 -5.19 18.51 -11.29
CA TYR A 563 -5.98 17.49 -10.58
C TYR A 563 -7.42 17.96 -10.36
N MET A 564 -7.58 19.15 -9.81
CA MET A 564 -8.88 19.74 -9.48
C MET A 564 -9.76 19.93 -10.72
N ALA A 565 -9.16 20.35 -11.84
CA ALA A 565 -9.92 20.62 -13.05
C ALA A 565 -10.21 19.37 -13.91
N ARG A 566 -9.37 18.33 -13.85
CA ARG A 566 -9.41 17.23 -14.82
C ARG A 566 -9.64 15.84 -14.24
N GLN A 567 -9.31 15.61 -12.98
CA GLN A 567 -9.48 14.31 -12.34
C GLN A 567 -10.60 14.33 -11.29
N LEU A 568 -10.61 15.31 -10.41
CA LEU A 568 -11.62 15.43 -9.36
C LEU A 568 -13.08 15.44 -9.88
N PRO A 569 -13.42 16.03 -11.05
CA PRO A 569 -14.79 15.99 -11.59
C PRO A 569 -15.32 14.59 -11.92
N ALA A 570 -14.50 13.54 -11.88
CA ALA A 570 -14.95 12.15 -12.01
C ALA A 570 -16.00 11.78 -10.94
N THR A 571 -16.04 12.49 -9.80
CA THR A 571 -17.06 12.29 -8.74
C THR A 571 -18.49 12.39 -9.27
N ALA A 572 -18.77 13.31 -10.20
CA ALA A 572 -20.09 13.47 -10.79
C ALA A 572 -20.52 12.25 -11.63
N LEU A 573 -19.57 11.62 -12.35
CA LEU A 573 -19.84 10.40 -13.11
C LEU A 573 -20.11 9.22 -12.19
N HIS A 574 -19.31 9.05 -11.13
CA HIS A 574 -19.52 8.02 -10.12
C HIS A 574 -20.86 8.19 -9.41
N LEU A 575 -21.25 9.42 -9.05
CA LEU A 575 -22.56 9.71 -8.47
C LEU A 575 -23.70 9.26 -9.40
N THR A 576 -23.61 9.57 -10.69
CA THR A 576 -24.60 9.17 -11.69
C THR A 576 -24.75 7.64 -11.75
N ARG A 577 -23.64 6.91 -11.73
CA ARG A 577 -23.62 5.43 -11.72
C ARG A 577 -24.24 4.85 -10.45
N ILE A 578 -23.89 5.40 -9.29
CA ILE A 578 -24.46 4.98 -8.00
C ILE A 578 -25.97 5.17 -7.98
N GLN A 579 -26.45 6.35 -8.43
CA GLN A 579 -27.88 6.68 -8.44
C GLN A 579 -28.69 5.90 -9.47
N SER A 580 -28.05 5.27 -10.47
CA SER A 580 -28.73 4.35 -11.39
C SER A 580 -29.20 3.05 -10.70
N GLY A 581 -28.71 2.76 -9.51
CA GLY A 581 -29.10 1.60 -8.70
C GLY A 581 -28.58 0.27 -9.25
N SER A 582 -29.21 -0.81 -8.83
CA SER A 582 -28.78 -2.17 -9.18
C SER A 582 -29.55 -2.82 -10.33
N ASP A 583 -30.65 -2.23 -10.78
CA ASP A 583 -31.56 -2.90 -11.70
C ASP A 583 -30.90 -3.30 -13.02
N THR A 584 -30.10 -2.41 -13.59
CA THR A 584 -29.34 -2.71 -14.82
C THR A 584 -28.20 -3.70 -14.60
N VAL A 585 -27.60 -3.71 -13.42
CA VAL A 585 -26.51 -4.64 -13.04
C VAL A 585 -27.04 -6.06 -12.86
N MET A 586 -28.24 -6.17 -12.26
CA MET A 586 -28.88 -7.44 -11.92
C MET A 586 -29.91 -7.92 -12.96
N ALA A 587 -30.05 -7.21 -14.09
CA ALA A 587 -31.10 -7.50 -15.09
C ALA A 587 -30.88 -8.81 -15.85
N LEU A 588 -29.63 -9.24 -16.00
CA LEU A 588 -29.28 -10.41 -16.79
C LEU A 588 -29.20 -11.66 -15.90
N ASP A 589 -29.92 -12.70 -16.27
CA ASP A 589 -29.80 -14.01 -15.61
C ASP A 589 -28.37 -14.57 -15.82
N ALA A 590 -27.84 -15.24 -14.79
CA ALA A 590 -26.48 -15.79 -14.83
C ALA A 590 -26.22 -16.75 -16.02
N ALA A 591 -27.24 -17.43 -16.49
CA ALA A 591 -27.15 -18.33 -17.63
C ALA A 591 -27.01 -17.61 -18.99
N ASN A 592 -27.18 -16.30 -19.03
CA ASN A 592 -27.15 -15.48 -20.25
C ASN A 592 -25.86 -14.60 -20.37
N PHE A 593 -24.89 -14.76 -19.44
CA PHE A 593 -23.58 -14.13 -19.54
C PHE A 593 -22.64 -14.85 -20.51
#